data_7544fda23f7b480039153f5fd0376876
#
_entry.id   7544fda23f7b480039153f5fd0376876
#
_cell.length_a   1.000
_cell.length_b   1.000
_cell.length_c   1.000
_cell.angle_alpha   90.00
_cell.angle_beta   90.00
_cell.angle_gamma   90.00
#
_symmetry.space_group_name_H-M   'P 1'
#
loop_
_entity.id
_entity.type
_entity.pdbx_description
1 polymer ?
#
loop_
_entity_poly.entity_id
_entity_poly.type
_entity_poly.pdbx_seq_one_letter_code
_entity_poly.pdbx_strand_id
1 'polypeptide(L)'
;MKNACTIGFVNLVILCSAVAFGQAAYKNVQIPPVSAGYPYNECEPSIAINPKNTNQIAAGSVLKGYHYSVDGGLTWKSKKMESPFGVYGDPVLLFDQLGRLYYFHLTDYKKGSHLDRILCQTSETITGKFNSGTFPAPNGTKVQDKHWIVIDPKTNVLYMTWTQFDAYDSSNPKDTSIIVFSKSLDRGKSWTTPKRISKFGGDCLDGDNTVEGAVPALGLNGEIYVTWTGPKGLMFQKSTDGGLTWLAEEKHLSQQAGGWDLDIPGFFRANGLPFLMSDMSNGPHRGTLYLNWCDQRNGADNTDVWLLKSTDGGNTWSEPIKVNQDKTKSHQFLTTMSIDQSNGNLHFVYYDRRKYKDKSTDVVWATSSDGGKTFKEETISQKPFTPNDKVFFGDYLGIAAVNGHVHPIWPRMDEGKITLWTAIIDPSKK
;
A
#
# COMPACT_ATOMS: atom_id res chain seq x y z
N MET A 1 59.55 16.29 -66.97
CA MET A 1 59.41 15.60 -65.63
C MET A 1 58.23 16.23 -64.93
N LYS A 2 57.07 15.56 -64.91
CA LYS A 2 55.87 16.03 -64.31
C LYS A 2 55.62 15.18 -63.02
N ASN A 3 55.65 15.81 -61.88
CA ASN A 3 55.31 15.16 -60.63
C ASN A 3 53.80 15.19 -60.45
N ALA A 4 53.19 14.03 -60.34
CA ALA A 4 51.77 13.89 -60.00
C ALA A 4 51.70 13.73 -58.46
N CYS A 5 50.96 14.60 -57.81
CA CYS A 5 50.68 14.58 -56.37
C CYS A 5 49.34 13.80 -56.17
N THR A 6 49.42 12.64 -55.53
CA THR A 6 48.22 11.81 -55.19
C THR A 6 47.70 12.26 -53.83
N ILE A 7 46.47 12.82 -53.81
CA ILE A 7 45.77 13.17 -52.58
C ILE A 7 44.95 11.94 -52.14
N GLY A 8 45.36 11.33 -51.06
CA GLY A 8 44.60 10.25 -50.44
C GLY A 8 43.42 10.80 -49.59
N PHE A 9 42.19 10.42 -49.91
CA PHE A 9 41.01 10.66 -49.12
C PHE A 9 40.93 9.63 -47.97
N VAL A 10 41.05 10.08 -46.74
CA VAL A 10 40.75 9.28 -45.57
C VAL A 10 39.26 9.39 -45.28
N ASN A 11 38.51 8.32 -45.51
CA ASN A 11 37.12 8.22 -45.10
C ASN A 11 37.05 7.94 -43.58
N LEU A 12 36.65 8.95 -42.81
CA LEU A 12 36.34 8.81 -41.39
C LEU A 12 34.94 8.21 -41.26
N VAL A 13 34.86 6.92 -40.96
CA VAL A 13 33.59 6.26 -40.62
C VAL A 13 33.26 6.59 -39.16
N ILE A 14 32.31 7.51 -38.93
CA ILE A 14 31.75 7.78 -37.63
C ILE A 14 30.75 6.65 -37.33
N LEU A 15 31.15 5.70 -36.47
CA LEU A 15 30.23 4.74 -35.86
C LEU A 15 29.39 5.49 -34.82
N CYS A 16 28.17 5.90 -35.23
CA CYS A 16 27.13 6.24 -34.25
C CYS A 16 26.68 4.94 -33.53
N SER A 17 27.18 4.69 -32.34
CA SER A 17 26.60 3.70 -31.46
C SER A 17 25.22 4.19 -31.00
N ALA A 18 24.16 3.71 -31.67
CA ALA A 18 22.82 3.83 -31.17
C ALA A 18 22.74 3.08 -29.83
N VAL A 19 22.66 3.82 -28.72
CA VAL A 19 22.28 3.25 -27.44
C VAL A 19 20.84 2.78 -27.63
N ALA A 20 20.66 1.48 -27.86
CA ALA A 20 19.36 0.85 -27.81
C ALA A 20 18.88 0.96 -26.36
N PHE A 21 18.02 1.91 -26.07
CA PHE A 21 17.21 1.86 -24.87
C PHE A 21 16.38 0.58 -24.97
N GLY A 22 16.78 -0.45 -24.22
CA GLY A 22 16.02 -1.67 -24.10
C GLY A 22 14.58 -1.28 -23.73
N GLN A 23 13.62 -1.74 -24.53
CA GLN A 23 12.21 -1.51 -24.27
C GLN A 23 11.93 -2.03 -22.84
N ALA A 24 11.40 -1.17 -21.96
CA ALA A 24 11.10 -1.56 -20.60
C ALA A 24 10.24 -2.84 -20.62
N ALA A 25 10.62 -3.83 -19.80
CA ALA A 25 10.02 -5.17 -19.81
C ALA A 25 8.51 -5.14 -19.48
N TYR A 26 8.04 -4.04 -18.88
CA TYR A 26 6.65 -3.86 -18.44
C TYR A 26 6.00 -2.64 -19.06
N LYS A 27 4.80 -2.83 -19.62
CA LYS A 27 3.97 -1.72 -20.09
C LYS A 27 3.40 -0.98 -18.87
N ASN A 28 3.73 0.30 -18.75
CA ASN A 28 3.07 1.18 -17.79
C ASN A 28 1.82 1.80 -18.42
N VAL A 29 0.76 1.86 -17.64
CA VAL A 29 -0.52 2.46 -18.02
C VAL A 29 -0.82 3.59 -17.07
N GLN A 30 -1.00 4.80 -17.60
CA GLN A 30 -1.46 5.93 -16.82
C GLN A 30 -2.95 5.80 -16.55
N ILE A 31 -3.35 5.93 -15.30
CA ILE A 31 -4.75 5.97 -14.90
C ILE A 31 -5.25 7.41 -15.10
N PRO A 32 -6.37 7.61 -15.84
CA PRO A 32 -6.90 8.96 -16.08
C PRO A 32 -7.26 9.65 -14.76
N PRO A 33 -6.87 10.93 -14.54
CA PRO A 33 -7.21 11.65 -13.33
C PRO A 33 -8.71 11.96 -13.23
N VAL A 34 -9.23 12.03 -12.00
CA VAL A 34 -10.62 12.42 -11.74
C VAL A 34 -10.79 13.93 -11.65
N SER A 35 -9.80 14.64 -11.14
CA SER A 35 -9.86 16.09 -10.97
C SER A 35 -8.60 16.76 -11.52
N ALA A 36 -8.72 17.54 -12.58
CA ALA A 36 -7.69 18.47 -12.96
C ALA A 36 -7.62 19.62 -11.93
N GLY A 37 -6.49 19.80 -11.25
CA GLY A 37 -6.18 21.02 -10.53
C GLY A 37 -6.42 21.05 -9.02
N TYR A 38 -6.52 19.91 -8.35
CA TYR A 38 -6.49 19.89 -6.88
C TYR A 38 -5.03 19.81 -6.38
N PRO A 39 -4.65 20.55 -5.30
CA PRO A 39 -3.27 20.52 -4.78
C PRO A 39 -2.86 19.14 -4.25
N TYR A 40 -3.80 18.28 -3.89
CA TYR A 40 -3.58 16.87 -3.52
C TYR A 40 -3.94 15.99 -4.71
N ASN A 41 -3.08 15.97 -5.73
CA ASN A 41 -3.27 15.14 -6.90
C ASN A 41 -3.16 13.66 -6.51
N GLU A 42 -4.04 12.86 -7.01
CA GLU A 42 -4.21 11.43 -6.97
C GLU A 42 -3.01 10.62 -6.43
N CYS A 43 -2.87 10.57 -5.10
CA CYS A 43 -1.91 9.77 -4.36
C CYS A 43 -2.66 8.80 -3.44
N GLU A 44 -1.95 8.08 -2.57
CA GLU A 44 -2.50 7.08 -1.64
C GLU A 44 -3.40 6.05 -2.35
N PRO A 45 -2.87 5.35 -3.35
CA PRO A 45 -3.69 4.46 -4.13
C PRO A 45 -3.98 3.15 -3.42
N SER A 46 -5.21 2.68 -3.54
CA SER A 46 -5.60 1.30 -3.27
C SER A 46 -5.99 0.62 -4.56
N ILE A 47 -5.73 -0.69 -4.69
CA ILE A 47 -6.09 -1.48 -5.87
C ILE A 47 -6.59 -2.86 -5.47
N ALA A 48 -7.61 -3.35 -6.17
CA ALA A 48 -8.18 -4.67 -5.97
C ALA A 48 -8.53 -5.34 -7.31
N ILE A 49 -8.30 -6.65 -7.40
CA ILE A 49 -8.66 -7.49 -8.54
C ILE A 49 -9.87 -8.32 -8.16
N ASN A 50 -10.88 -8.38 -9.03
CA ASN A 50 -12.06 -9.22 -8.80
C ASN A 50 -11.68 -10.71 -8.94
N PRO A 51 -11.79 -11.53 -7.86
CA PRO A 51 -11.39 -12.94 -7.92
C PRO A 51 -12.24 -13.79 -8.86
N LYS A 52 -13.46 -13.34 -9.21
CA LYS A 52 -14.31 -14.02 -10.18
C LYS A 52 -14.00 -13.66 -11.63
N ASN A 53 -13.37 -12.53 -11.87
CA ASN A 53 -13.02 -12.07 -13.21
C ASN A 53 -11.81 -11.11 -13.11
N THR A 54 -10.63 -11.64 -13.30
CA THR A 54 -9.36 -10.91 -13.16
C THR A 54 -9.17 -9.79 -14.20
N ASN A 55 -10.02 -9.73 -15.23
CA ASN A 55 -10.08 -8.56 -16.13
C ASN A 55 -10.70 -7.34 -15.45
N GLN A 56 -11.40 -7.51 -14.31
CA GLN A 56 -12.00 -6.43 -13.55
C GLN A 56 -11.07 -6.00 -12.41
N ILE A 57 -10.56 -4.78 -12.50
CA ILE A 57 -9.63 -4.19 -11.54
C ILE A 57 -10.18 -2.85 -11.11
N ALA A 58 -10.33 -2.66 -9.81
CA ALA A 58 -10.77 -1.40 -9.20
C ALA A 58 -9.61 -0.74 -8.47
N ALA A 59 -9.52 0.59 -8.53
CA ALA A 59 -8.56 1.36 -7.76
C ALA A 59 -9.21 2.63 -7.19
N GLY A 60 -8.66 3.11 -6.10
CA GLY A 60 -9.02 4.38 -5.47
C GLY A 60 -7.83 5.30 -5.35
N SER A 61 -8.05 6.59 -5.22
CA SER A 61 -7.03 7.59 -4.94
C SER A 61 -7.59 8.77 -4.13
N VAL A 62 -6.71 9.47 -3.43
CA VAL A 62 -7.03 10.74 -2.75
C VAL A 62 -7.46 11.79 -3.77
N LEU A 63 -8.48 12.66 -3.52
CA LEU A 63 -9.39 12.58 -2.39
C LEU A 63 -10.62 11.73 -2.71
N LYS A 64 -11.04 11.68 -3.97
CA LYS A 64 -12.36 11.20 -4.40
C LYS A 64 -12.25 10.31 -5.64
N GLY A 65 -11.07 9.77 -5.93
CA GLY A 65 -10.81 8.98 -7.12
C GLY A 65 -11.38 7.57 -7.00
N TYR A 66 -12.23 7.18 -7.96
CA TYR A 66 -12.58 5.81 -8.25
C TYR A 66 -12.21 5.48 -9.69
N HIS A 67 -11.38 4.48 -9.88
CA HIS A 67 -10.86 4.08 -11.16
C HIS A 67 -11.16 2.60 -11.39
N TYR A 68 -11.43 2.22 -12.63
CA TYR A 68 -11.67 0.81 -12.94
C TYR A 68 -11.24 0.45 -14.35
N SER A 69 -10.82 -0.80 -14.49
CA SER A 69 -10.56 -1.48 -15.75
C SER A 69 -11.47 -2.72 -15.88
N VAL A 70 -11.85 -3.07 -17.11
CA VAL A 70 -12.61 -4.28 -17.43
C VAL A 70 -11.88 -5.18 -18.44
N ASP A 71 -10.63 -4.84 -18.75
CA ASP A 71 -9.78 -5.50 -19.76
C ASP A 71 -8.38 -5.87 -19.21
N GLY A 72 -8.30 -6.17 -17.90
CA GLY A 72 -7.05 -6.57 -17.26
C GLY A 72 -6.04 -5.44 -17.10
N GLY A 73 -6.50 -4.20 -16.94
CA GLY A 73 -5.64 -3.05 -16.71
C GLY A 73 -5.09 -2.39 -17.99
N LEU A 74 -5.52 -2.85 -19.18
CA LEU A 74 -5.07 -2.28 -20.46
C LEU A 74 -5.62 -0.86 -20.70
N THR A 75 -6.87 -0.64 -20.28
CA THR A 75 -7.51 0.68 -20.30
C THR A 75 -8.24 0.94 -18.99
N TRP A 76 -8.33 2.21 -18.61
CA TRP A 76 -8.94 2.64 -17.36
C TRP A 76 -9.99 3.72 -17.58
N LYS A 77 -11.01 3.70 -16.73
CA LYS A 77 -12.01 4.76 -16.61
C LYS A 77 -12.01 5.28 -15.18
N SER A 78 -12.27 6.58 -15.04
CA SER A 78 -12.23 7.25 -13.73
C SER A 78 -13.55 7.97 -13.46
N LYS A 79 -13.98 7.93 -12.21
CA LYS A 79 -15.19 8.58 -11.72
C LYS A 79 -14.89 9.25 -10.38
N LYS A 80 -15.57 10.33 -10.09
CA LYS A 80 -15.56 10.94 -8.76
C LYS A 80 -16.45 10.14 -7.82
N MET A 81 -15.92 9.77 -6.67
CA MET A 81 -16.71 9.21 -5.58
C MET A 81 -17.58 10.29 -4.93
N GLU A 82 -18.81 9.90 -4.60
CA GLU A 82 -19.78 10.75 -3.94
C GLU A 82 -20.42 9.99 -2.78
N SER A 83 -20.70 10.71 -1.70
CA SER A 83 -21.34 10.18 -0.51
C SER A 83 -22.16 11.29 0.17
N PRO A 84 -23.32 10.98 0.81
CA PRO A 84 -24.04 11.92 1.66
C PRO A 84 -23.20 12.44 2.84
N PHE A 85 -22.12 11.74 3.17
CA PHE A 85 -21.20 12.06 4.28
C PHE A 85 -19.91 12.73 3.82
N GLY A 86 -19.81 13.13 2.53
CA GLY A 86 -18.55 13.58 1.95
C GLY A 86 -17.59 12.43 1.63
N VAL A 87 -16.45 12.75 1.00
CA VAL A 87 -15.35 11.82 0.68
C VAL A 87 -14.05 12.57 0.89
N TYR A 88 -13.15 12.05 1.75
CA TYR A 88 -11.94 12.77 2.17
C TYR A 88 -10.64 11.97 2.01
N GLY A 89 -10.62 10.90 1.26
CA GLY A 89 -9.38 10.16 0.97
C GLY A 89 -9.25 8.82 1.66
N ASP A 90 -8.03 8.33 1.74
CA ASP A 90 -7.62 7.03 2.26
C ASP A 90 -8.47 5.88 1.70
N PRO A 91 -8.56 5.74 0.37
CA PRO A 91 -9.39 4.70 -0.21
C PRO A 91 -8.81 3.32 0.08
N VAL A 92 -9.67 2.39 0.54
CA VAL A 92 -9.36 0.97 0.60
C VAL A 92 -10.41 0.20 -0.17
N LEU A 93 -9.97 -0.52 -1.22
CA LEU A 93 -10.86 -1.28 -2.09
C LEU A 93 -10.66 -2.78 -1.93
N LEU A 94 -11.76 -3.50 -1.93
CA LEU A 94 -11.78 -4.95 -1.83
C LEU A 94 -12.91 -5.53 -2.68
N PHE A 95 -12.70 -6.75 -3.20
CA PHE A 95 -13.77 -7.59 -3.71
C PHE A 95 -14.01 -8.75 -2.76
N ASP A 96 -15.27 -9.11 -2.54
CA ASP A 96 -15.58 -10.40 -1.92
C ASP A 96 -15.51 -11.54 -2.97
N GLN A 97 -15.62 -12.79 -2.50
CA GLN A 97 -15.57 -13.96 -3.36
C GLN A 97 -16.76 -14.06 -4.33
N LEU A 98 -17.79 -13.24 -4.15
CA LEU A 98 -18.97 -13.15 -5.04
C LEU A 98 -18.82 -12.04 -6.09
N GLY A 99 -17.74 -11.23 -6.03
CA GLY A 99 -17.45 -10.14 -6.95
C GLY A 99 -18.12 -8.81 -6.58
N ARG A 100 -18.69 -8.69 -5.37
CA ARG A 100 -19.15 -7.40 -4.85
C ARG A 100 -17.93 -6.54 -4.51
N LEU A 101 -17.97 -5.28 -4.92
CA LEU A 101 -16.94 -4.28 -4.65
C LEU A 101 -17.29 -3.49 -3.39
N TYR A 102 -16.30 -3.31 -2.53
CA TYR A 102 -16.31 -2.45 -1.36
C TYR A 102 -15.33 -1.30 -1.57
N TYR A 103 -15.74 -0.10 -1.24
CA TYR A 103 -14.93 1.11 -1.25
C TYR A 103 -15.05 1.77 0.13
N PHE A 104 -13.96 1.73 0.89
CA PHE A 104 -13.84 2.41 2.17
C PHE A 104 -13.12 3.74 1.97
N HIS A 105 -13.51 4.74 2.74
CA HIS A 105 -12.88 6.06 2.68
C HIS A 105 -13.18 6.88 3.94
N LEU A 106 -12.37 7.88 4.18
CA LEU A 106 -12.62 8.91 5.19
C LEU A 106 -13.71 9.89 4.71
N THR A 107 -14.33 10.58 5.63
CA THR A 107 -15.42 11.53 5.32
C THR A 107 -15.12 12.95 5.82
N ASP A 108 -15.82 13.93 5.24
CA ASP A 108 -15.79 15.35 5.60
C ASP A 108 -17.22 15.89 5.81
N TYR A 109 -18.04 15.13 6.54
CA TYR A 109 -19.49 15.35 6.67
C TYR A 109 -19.87 16.73 7.22
N LYS A 110 -19.10 17.26 8.18
CA LYS A 110 -19.33 18.58 8.74
C LYS A 110 -18.30 19.56 8.21
N LYS A 111 -18.71 20.73 7.77
CA LYS A 111 -17.79 21.80 7.36
C LYS A 111 -16.80 22.10 8.50
N GLY A 112 -15.50 21.94 8.22
CA GLY A 112 -14.42 22.11 9.18
C GLY A 112 -14.17 20.88 10.08
N SER A 113 -14.86 19.76 9.83
CA SER A 113 -14.61 18.45 10.46
C SER A 113 -14.27 17.46 9.37
N HIS A 114 -13.02 17.08 9.28
CA HIS A 114 -12.55 15.96 8.44
C HIS A 114 -12.25 14.77 9.34
N LEU A 115 -12.13 13.57 8.74
CA LEU A 115 -11.81 12.32 9.45
C LEU A 115 -12.86 11.91 10.51
N ASP A 116 -14.12 12.34 10.37
CA ASP A 116 -15.12 12.09 11.41
C ASP A 116 -15.59 10.63 11.45
N ARG A 117 -15.45 9.89 10.35
CA ARG A 117 -15.79 8.46 10.25
C ARG A 117 -15.14 7.79 9.06
N ILE A 118 -15.12 6.47 9.09
CA ILE A 118 -14.74 5.61 7.96
C ILE A 118 -16.01 5.06 7.36
N LEU A 119 -16.27 5.37 6.09
CA LEU A 119 -17.49 4.97 5.38
C LEU A 119 -17.20 3.76 4.48
N CYS A 120 -18.06 2.75 4.56
CA CYS A 120 -18.09 1.59 3.67
C CYS A 120 -19.21 1.78 2.64
N GLN A 121 -18.86 2.04 1.38
CA GLN A 121 -19.79 2.01 0.26
C GLN A 121 -19.62 0.73 -0.55
N THR A 122 -20.71 0.18 -1.09
CA THR A 122 -20.68 -1.07 -1.85
C THR A 122 -21.35 -0.93 -3.21
N SER A 123 -20.84 -1.69 -4.19
CA SER A 123 -21.46 -1.84 -5.50
C SER A 123 -21.48 -3.31 -5.91
N GLU A 124 -22.56 -3.77 -6.53
CA GLU A 124 -22.69 -5.15 -7.01
C GLU A 124 -21.87 -5.39 -8.28
N THR A 125 -21.47 -4.35 -8.99
CA THR A 125 -20.63 -4.45 -10.19
C THR A 125 -19.60 -3.33 -10.21
N ILE A 126 -18.48 -3.58 -10.87
CA ILE A 126 -17.37 -2.61 -10.99
C ILE A 126 -17.77 -1.30 -11.70
N THR A 127 -18.78 -1.32 -12.54
CA THR A 127 -19.30 -0.13 -13.25
C THR A 127 -20.53 0.47 -12.59
N GLY A 128 -21.08 -0.20 -11.57
CA GLY A 128 -22.33 0.14 -10.91
C GLY A 128 -22.27 1.42 -10.07
N LYS A 129 -23.41 1.76 -9.50
CA LYS A 129 -23.52 2.83 -8.51
C LYS A 129 -23.16 2.27 -7.13
N PHE A 130 -22.44 3.05 -6.36
CA PHE A 130 -22.24 2.78 -4.95
C PHE A 130 -23.48 3.19 -4.14
N ASN A 131 -23.76 2.45 -3.08
CA ASN A 131 -24.81 2.80 -2.13
C ASN A 131 -24.43 4.04 -1.29
N SER A 132 -25.33 4.48 -0.39
CA SER A 132 -25.08 5.64 0.50
C SER A 132 -23.97 5.40 1.53
N GLY A 133 -23.62 4.14 1.77
CA GLY A 133 -22.60 3.71 2.72
C GLY A 133 -23.11 3.50 4.14
N THR A 134 -22.31 2.78 4.90
CA THR A 134 -22.48 2.49 6.33
C THR A 134 -21.15 2.65 7.04
N PHE A 135 -21.17 2.78 8.36
CA PHE A 135 -19.96 3.02 9.15
C PHE A 135 -20.12 2.49 10.58
N PRO A 136 -19.02 2.13 11.27
CA PRO A 136 -19.04 1.93 12.72
C PRO A 136 -19.47 3.21 13.44
N ALA A 137 -20.21 3.08 14.53
CA ALA A 137 -20.69 4.24 15.28
C ALA A 137 -19.53 5.17 15.67
N PRO A 138 -19.60 6.48 15.34
CA PRO A 138 -18.60 7.45 15.77
C PRO A 138 -18.49 7.52 17.28
N ASN A 139 -17.28 7.81 17.79
CA ASN A 139 -17.02 7.94 19.22
C ASN A 139 -16.92 9.43 19.61
N GLY A 140 -18.05 10.09 19.75
CA GLY A 140 -18.10 11.50 20.14
C GLY A 140 -17.48 12.43 19.07
N THR A 141 -16.50 13.23 19.47
CA THR A 141 -15.76 14.18 18.61
C THR A 141 -14.43 13.62 18.10
N LYS A 142 -14.11 12.35 18.42
CA LYS A 142 -12.87 11.71 18.04
C LYS A 142 -12.81 11.53 16.51
N VAL A 143 -11.59 11.59 15.99
CA VAL A 143 -11.34 11.44 14.55
C VAL A 143 -10.72 10.07 14.23
N GLN A 144 -10.90 9.63 13.00
CA GLN A 144 -10.56 8.28 12.53
C GLN A 144 -9.62 8.38 11.35
N ASP A 145 -8.54 7.60 11.31
CA ASP A 145 -7.56 7.65 10.23
C ASP A 145 -6.93 6.28 9.94
N LYS A 146 -6.29 6.14 8.77
CA LYS A 146 -5.47 4.99 8.35
C LYS A 146 -6.15 3.63 8.59
N HIS A 147 -7.35 3.48 8.05
CA HIS A 147 -8.11 2.24 8.15
C HIS A 147 -7.64 1.18 7.14
N TRP A 148 -7.65 -0.08 7.58
CA TRP A 148 -7.45 -1.25 6.73
C TRP A 148 -8.50 -2.30 6.99
N ILE A 149 -8.83 -3.08 5.95
CA ILE A 149 -9.91 -4.07 5.99
C ILE A 149 -9.43 -5.39 5.39
N VAL A 150 -9.86 -6.48 6.01
CA VAL A 150 -9.77 -7.81 5.43
C VAL A 150 -11.15 -8.46 5.38
N ILE A 151 -11.41 -9.23 4.33
CA ILE A 151 -12.65 -10.01 4.14
C ILE A 151 -12.33 -11.49 4.35
N ASP A 152 -13.09 -12.16 5.21
CA ASP A 152 -13.03 -13.61 5.30
C ASP A 152 -13.60 -14.24 4.02
N PRO A 153 -12.79 -14.94 3.23
CA PRO A 153 -13.23 -15.51 1.95
C PRO A 153 -14.30 -16.60 2.10
N LYS A 154 -14.47 -17.18 3.30
CA LYS A 154 -15.45 -18.23 3.57
C LYS A 154 -16.80 -17.68 4.01
N THR A 155 -16.79 -16.67 4.85
CA THR A 155 -17.98 -16.12 5.52
C THR A 155 -18.43 -14.78 4.98
N ASN A 156 -17.55 -14.06 4.22
CA ASN A 156 -17.71 -12.68 3.80
C ASN A 156 -17.87 -11.68 4.97
N VAL A 157 -17.40 -12.04 6.17
CA VAL A 157 -17.29 -11.14 7.30
C VAL A 157 -16.17 -10.15 7.01
N LEU A 158 -16.43 -8.88 7.28
CA LEU A 158 -15.46 -7.79 7.15
C LEU A 158 -14.86 -7.48 8.52
N TYR A 159 -13.56 -7.36 8.59
CA TYR A 159 -12.81 -6.97 9.78
C TYR A 159 -12.02 -5.72 9.46
N MET A 160 -12.23 -4.66 10.23
CA MET A 160 -11.65 -3.34 10.03
C MET A 160 -10.88 -2.90 11.27
N THR A 161 -9.70 -2.35 11.06
CA THR A 161 -8.87 -1.70 12.08
C THR A 161 -8.47 -0.31 11.61
N TRP A 162 -8.25 0.62 12.54
CA TRP A 162 -7.86 1.98 12.24
C TRP A 162 -7.29 2.69 13.46
N THR A 163 -6.68 3.84 13.25
CA THR A 163 -6.28 4.77 14.30
C THR A 163 -7.45 5.68 14.67
N GLN A 164 -7.72 5.81 15.95
CA GLN A 164 -8.64 6.80 16.50
C GLN A 164 -7.86 7.80 17.34
N PHE A 165 -8.00 9.08 17.02
CA PHE A 165 -7.41 10.19 17.73
C PHE A 165 -8.44 10.85 18.65
N ASP A 166 -8.02 11.27 19.84
CA ASP A 166 -8.83 12.13 20.69
C ASP A 166 -9.05 13.50 20.03
N ALA A 167 -8.00 14.06 19.44
CA ALA A 167 -8.03 15.27 18.60
C ALA A 167 -6.82 15.23 17.64
N TYR A 168 -7.05 15.31 16.34
CA TYR A 168 -5.99 15.28 15.34
C TYR A 168 -5.10 16.52 15.44
N ASP A 169 -3.78 16.34 15.33
CA ASP A 169 -2.75 17.38 15.43
C ASP A 169 -2.74 18.11 16.80
N SER A 170 -3.22 17.44 17.85
CA SER A 170 -3.22 18.01 19.19
C SER A 170 -1.88 17.79 19.90
N SER A 171 -1.30 18.90 20.37
CA SER A 171 -0.11 18.89 21.26
C SER A 171 -0.44 18.71 22.75
N ASN A 172 -1.72 18.54 23.11
CA ASN A 172 -2.13 18.29 24.48
C ASN A 172 -1.72 16.86 24.89
N PRO A 173 -0.87 16.68 25.92
CA PRO A 173 -0.37 15.34 26.31
C PRO A 173 -1.44 14.42 26.91
N LYS A 174 -2.67 14.92 27.11
CA LYS A 174 -3.81 14.10 27.53
C LYS A 174 -4.57 13.48 26.36
N ASP A 175 -4.40 14.05 25.15
CA ASP A 175 -5.01 13.51 23.94
C ASP A 175 -4.14 12.36 23.43
N THR A 176 -4.78 11.26 23.08
CA THR A 176 -4.10 10.04 22.68
C THR A 176 -4.62 9.50 21.36
N SER A 177 -3.74 8.86 20.60
CA SER A 177 -4.08 7.96 19.50
C SER A 177 -4.16 6.53 20.01
N ILE A 178 -5.10 5.75 19.50
CA ILE A 178 -5.29 4.33 19.85
C ILE A 178 -5.68 3.53 18.60
N ILE A 179 -5.38 2.22 18.62
CA ILE A 179 -5.89 1.31 17.60
C ILE A 179 -7.23 0.72 18.03
N VAL A 180 -8.19 0.79 17.12
CA VAL A 180 -9.55 0.28 17.31
C VAL A 180 -9.92 -0.73 16.22
N PHE A 181 -10.91 -1.56 16.53
CA PHE A 181 -11.39 -2.66 15.71
C PHE A 181 -12.92 -2.64 15.67
N SER A 182 -13.48 -2.97 14.48
CA SER A 182 -14.89 -3.27 14.29
C SER A 182 -15.05 -4.35 13.21
N LYS A 183 -16.19 -5.04 13.19
CA LYS A 183 -16.51 -6.03 12.16
C LYS A 183 -17.94 -5.87 11.67
N SER A 184 -18.18 -6.32 10.43
CA SER A 184 -19.51 -6.45 9.85
C SER A 184 -19.78 -7.92 9.53
N LEU A 185 -20.89 -8.44 10.06
CA LEU A 185 -21.33 -9.83 9.85
C LEU A 185 -22.28 -9.97 8.67
N ASP A 186 -22.68 -8.88 8.05
CA ASP A 186 -23.75 -8.77 7.06
C ASP A 186 -23.31 -8.08 5.76
N ARG A 187 -22.02 -8.24 5.43
CA ARG A 187 -21.42 -7.73 4.19
C ARG A 187 -21.48 -6.19 4.10
N GLY A 188 -21.13 -5.51 5.20
CA GLY A 188 -21.01 -4.06 5.25
C GLY A 188 -22.33 -3.32 5.44
N LYS A 189 -23.43 -4.00 5.82
CA LYS A 189 -24.71 -3.32 6.07
C LYS A 189 -24.80 -2.74 7.48
N SER A 190 -24.16 -3.38 8.45
CA SER A 190 -24.03 -2.91 9.82
C SER A 190 -22.67 -3.27 10.42
N TRP A 191 -22.31 -2.59 11.51
CA TRP A 191 -21.00 -2.70 12.14
C TRP A 191 -21.13 -2.86 13.65
N THR A 192 -20.23 -3.63 14.24
CA THR A 192 -20.13 -3.72 15.71
C THR A 192 -19.62 -2.40 16.28
N THR A 193 -19.94 -2.14 17.55
CA THR A 193 -19.35 -1.02 18.28
C THR A 193 -17.82 -1.10 18.24
N PRO A 194 -17.11 0.00 17.91
CA PRO A 194 -15.66 0.04 17.91
C PRO A 194 -15.06 -0.37 19.25
N LYS A 195 -14.03 -1.19 19.20
CA LYS A 195 -13.32 -1.70 20.39
C LYS A 195 -11.85 -1.34 20.32
N ARG A 196 -11.32 -0.69 21.34
CA ARG A 196 -9.88 -0.48 21.48
C ARG A 196 -9.17 -1.82 21.60
N ILE A 197 -8.08 -2.02 20.84
CA ILE A 197 -7.25 -3.23 20.85
C ILE A 197 -5.79 -2.95 21.25
N SER A 198 -5.30 -1.71 21.07
CA SER A 198 -3.98 -1.31 21.59
C SER A 198 -4.06 -1.07 23.09
N LYS A 199 -3.12 -1.62 23.87
CA LYS A 199 -2.95 -1.34 25.31
C LYS A 199 -2.30 0.03 25.52
N PHE A 200 -1.23 0.27 24.77
CA PHE A 200 -0.55 1.55 24.75
C PHE A 200 -1.19 2.46 23.69
N GLY A 201 -1.26 3.73 24.00
CA GLY A 201 -1.60 4.78 23.04
C GLY A 201 -0.35 5.52 22.61
N GLY A 202 -0.49 6.32 21.57
CA GLY A 202 0.48 7.31 21.14
C GLY A 202 -0.03 8.73 21.39
N ASP A 203 0.71 9.73 20.92
CA ASP A 203 0.24 11.11 20.86
C ASP A 203 -0.72 11.34 19.66
N CYS A 204 -1.10 12.58 19.43
CA CYS A 204 -2.00 12.96 18.34
C CYS A 204 -1.32 13.83 17.25
N LEU A 205 0.02 13.80 17.13
CA LEU A 205 0.79 14.67 16.25
C LEU A 205 1.07 14.08 14.87
N ASP A 206 0.51 12.90 14.56
CA ASP A 206 0.67 12.20 13.28
C ASP A 206 2.16 12.01 12.89
N GLY A 207 2.96 11.52 13.83
CA GLY A 207 4.39 11.27 13.71
C GLY A 207 4.83 10.06 14.53
N ASP A 208 6.13 9.87 14.74
CA ASP A 208 6.75 8.68 15.36
C ASP A 208 6.15 8.23 16.70
N ASN A 209 5.59 9.15 17.46
CA ASN A 209 4.93 8.85 18.73
C ASN A 209 3.43 8.57 18.62
N THR A 210 2.85 8.68 17.45
CA THR A 210 1.47 8.28 17.16
C THR A 210 1.40 6.77 16.91
N VAL A 211 0.38 6.06 17.45
CA VAL A 211 0.14 4.67 17.04
C VAL A 211 -0.70 4.65 15.78
N GLU A 212 -0.18 4.04 14.71
CA GLU A 212 -0.80 4.14 13.39
C GLU A 212 -0.55 2.95 12.48
N GLY A 213 -1.25 2.92 11.31
CA GLY A 213 -1.06 1.92 10.27
C GLY A 213 -1.52 0.51 10.66
N ALA A 214 -2.67 0.41 11.33
CA ALA A 214 -3.18 -0.87 11.80
C ALA A 214 -3.74 -1.74 10.68
N VAL A 215 -3.03 -2.81 10.32
CA VAL A 215 -3.41 -3.73 9.23
C VAL A 215 -3.87 -5.07 9.79
N PRO A 216 -5.13 -5.52 9.49
CA PRO A 216 -5.64 -6.82 9.91
C PRO A 216 -5.30 -7.91 8.90
N ALA A 217 -5.07 -9.14 9.39
CA ALA A 217 -4.98 -10.37 8.61
C ALA A 217 -5.75 -11.50 9.28
N LEU A 218 -6.11 -12.53 8.52
CA LEU A 218 -6.90 -13.67 9.00
C LEU A 218 -6.06 -14.93 9.09
N GLY A 219 -6.30 -15.73 10.12
CA GLY A 219 -5.77 -17.07 10.24
C GLY A 219 -6.67 -18.13 9.59
N LEU A 220 -6.13 -19.34 9.47
CA LEU A 220 -6.82 -20.47 8.82
C LEU A 220 -8.10 -20.91 9.54
N ASN A 221 -8.16 -20.69 10.87
CA ASN A 221 -9.27 -21.12 11.74
C ASN A 221 -10.10 -19.92 12.23
N GLY A 222 -9.99 -18.75 11.58
CA GLY A 222 -10.72 -17.54 11.92
C GLY A 222 -10.04 -16.68 12.98
N GLU A 223 -8.77 -16.91 13.25
CA GLU A 223 -7.96 -15.98 14.03
C GLU A 223 -7.89 -14.62 13.33
N ILE A 224 -7.83 -13.54 14.10
CA ILE A 224 -7.61 -12.19 13.62
C ILE A 224 -6.26 -11.72 14.16
N TYR A 225 -5.38 -11.31 13.27
CA TYR A 225 -4.08 -10.74 13.58
C TYR A 225 -4.08 -9.27 13.18
N VAL A 226 -3.45 -8.42 13.97
CA VAL A 226 -3.32 -6.98 13.69
C VAL A 226 -1.91 -6.54 14.03
N THR A 227 -1.28 -5.79 13.11
CA THR A 227 -0.02 -5.09 13.38
C THR A 227 -0.20 -3.60 13.16
N TRP A 228 0.56 -2.81 13.88
CA TRP A 228 0.65 -1.36 13.73
C TRP A 228 2.03 -0.88 14.16
N THR A 229 2.31 0.40 13.96
CA THR A 229 3.52 1.05 14.43
C THR A 229 3.22 2.13 15.47
N GLY A 230 4.26 2.66 16.10
CA GLY A 230 4.15 3.73 17.10
C GLY A 230 5.44 3.89 17.93
N PRO A 231 5.38 4.58 19.07
CA PRO A 231 6.56 4.90 19.89
C PRO A 231 7.35 3.68 20.38
N LYS A 232 6.73 2.51 20.34
CA LYS A 232 7.36 1.24 20.71
C LYS A 232 7.84 0.42 19.51
N GLY A 233 7.80 0.97 18.29
CA GLY A 233 8.06 0.24 17.06
C GLY A 233 6.87 -0.60 16.60
N LEU A 234 7.15 -1.71 15.92
CA LEU A 234 6.13 -2.60 15.37
C LEU A 234 5.49 -3.46 16.46
N MET A 235 4.16 -3.36 16.55
CA MET A 235 3.34 -4.03 17.56
C MET A 235 2.40 -5.05 16.90
N PHE A 236 1.97 -6.03 17.69
CA PHE A 236 1.10 -7.12 17.22
C PHE A 236 0.04 -7.47 18.25
N GLN A 237 -1.16 -7.73 17.77
CA GLN A 237 -2.28 -8.25 18.53
C GLN A 237 -2.95 -9.43 17.84
N LYS A 238 -3.62 -10.28 18.63
CA LYS A 238 -4.29 -11.47 18.13
C LYS A 238 -5.60 -11.70 18.87
N SER A 239 -6.62 -12.11 18.12
CA SER A 239 -7.88 -12.65 18.65
C SER A 239 -8.13 -14.04 18.04
N THR A 240 -8.65 -14.97 18.85
CA THR A 240 -9.04 -16.33 18.42
C THR A 240 -10.54 -16.59 18.53
N ASP A 241 -11.32 -15.56 18.85
CA ASP A 241 -12.77 -15.63 19.08
C ASP A 241 -13.55 -14.60 18.25
N GLY A 242 -12.99 -14.25 17.09
CA GLY A 242 -13.62 -13.30 16.17
C GLY A 242 -13.62 -11.85 16.66
N GLY A 243 -12.65 -11.44 17.46
CA GLY A 243 -12.48 -10.08 17.97
C GLY A 243 -13.22 -9.80 19.27
N LEU A 244 -13.76 -10.83 19.95
CA LEU A 244 -14.40 -10.67 21.25
C LEU A 244 -13.36 -10.41 22.34
N THR A 245 -12.26 -11.18 22.34
CA THR A 245 -11.11 -10.97 23.21
C THR A 245 -9.82 -10.87 22.43
N TRP A 246 -8.82 -10.24 23.01
CA TRP A 246 -7.49 -10.00 22.43
C TRP A 246 -6.44 -10.41 23.43
N LEU A 247 -5.18 -10.59 23.00
CA LEU A 247 -4.07 -10.87 23.92
C LEU A 247 -4.08 -9.88 25.09
N ALA A 248 -3.83 -10.37 26.30
CA ALA A 248 -3.75 -9.52 27.49
C ALA A 248 -2.71 -8.41 27.34
N GLU A 249 -1.57 -8.75 26.71
CA GLU A 249 -0.50 -7.82 26.36
C GLU A 249 -0.24 -7.89 24.84
N GLU A 250 -0.09 -6.74 24.20
CA GLU A 250 0.37 -6.66 22.81
C GLU A 250 1.85 -7.04 22.70
N LYS A 251 2.23 -7.71 21.62
CA LYS A 251 3.61 -8.14 21.43
C LYS A 251 4.39 -7.06 20.68
N HIS A 252 5.58 -6.74 21.16
CA HIS A 252 6.58 -6.01 20.39
C HIS A 252 7.25 -6.97 19.39
N LEU A 253 7.30 -6.60 18.11
CA LEU A 253 7.89 -7.42 17.05
C LEU A 253 9.28 -6.98 16.66
N SER A 254 9.48 -5.69 16.48
CA SER A 254 10.77 -5.10 16.09
C SER A 254 10.79 -3.61 16.44
N GLN A 255 11.95 -3.10 16.80
CA GLN A 255 12.20 -1.67 16.74
C GLN A 255 12.15 -1.23 15.28
N GLN A 256 11.71 -0.01 15.06
CA GLN A 256 11.68 0.64 13.76
C GLN A 256 12.69 1.79 13.80
N ALA A 257 13.87 1.53 13.29
CA ALA A 257 14.97 2.50 13.34
C ALA A 257 14.67 3.69 12.43
N GLY A 258 14.82 4.89 12.97
CA GLY A 258 14.43 6.14 12.29
C GLY A 258 12.98 6.54 12.53
N GLY A 259 12.23 5.77 13.36
CA GLY A 259 10.80 5.95 13.53
C GLY A 259 9.97 5.37 12.38
N TRP A 260 8.69 5.70 12.32
CA TRP A 260 7.85 5.37 11.18
C TRP A 260 7.63 6.57 10.24
N ASP A 261 7.83 7.79 10.72
CA ASP A 261 7.83 9.01 9.92
C ASP A 261 9.25 9.28 9.39
N LEU A 262 9.54 8.82 8.17
CA LEU A 262 10.88 8.76 7.60
C LEU A 262 11.21 10.04 6.82
N ASP A 263 12.36 10.65 7.09
CA ASP A 263 12.91 11.72 6.27
C ASP A 263 13.58 11.13 5.01
N ILE A 264 12.90 11.19 3.89
CA ILE A 264 13.42 10.79 2.57
C ILE A 264 13.63 12.02 1.70
N PRO A 265 14.87 12.35 1.32
CA PRO A 265 15.16 13.57 0.58
C PRO A 265 14.29 13.77 -0.66
N GLY A 266 13.55 14.87 -0.72
CA GLY A 266 12.66 15.23 -1.84
C GLY A 266 11.24 14.71 -1.76
N PHE A 267 10.88 13.92 -0.75
CA PHE A 267 9.50 13.63 -0.39
C PHE A 267 9.04 14.57 0.72
N PHE A 268 7.80 15.05 0.61
CA PHE A 268 7.17 15.86 1.65
C PHE A 268 7.00 15.04 2.94
N ARG A 269 6.57 13.80 2.80
CA ARG A 269 6.41 12.80 3.84
C ARG A 269 6.65 11.42 3.22
N ALA A 270 7.33 10.57 3.93
CA ALA A 270 7.44 9.15 3.65
C ALA A 270 7.36 8.39 4.98
N ASN A 271 6.88 7.16 4.94
CA ASN A 271 6.71 6.41 6.17
C ASN A 271 7.06 4.93 6.02
N GLY A 272 7.25 4.29 7.16
CA GLY A 272 7.49 2.86 7.28
C GLY A 272 6.29 2.10 7.83
N LEU A 273 5.06 2.52 7.53
CA LEU A 273 3.84 1.83 7.99
C LEU A 273 3.85 0.35 7.60
N PRO A 274 3.44 -0.55 8.51
CA PRO A 274 3.51 -1.99 8.27
C PRO A 274 2.36 -2.50 7.42
N PHE A 275 2.62 -3.56 6.63
CA PHE A 275 1.60 -4.35 5.92
C PHE A 275 1.66 -5.79 6.39
N LEU A 276 0.57 -6.30 6.98
CA LEU A 276 0.42 -7.67 7.44
C LEU A 276 -0.45 -8.47 6.49
N MET A 277 0.01 -9.64 6.10
CA MET A 277 -0.78 -10.61 5.35
C MET A 277 -0.55 -12.04 5.86
N SER A 278 -1.50 -12.92 5.60
CA SER A 278 -1.40 -14.35 5.83
C SER A 278 -1.48 -15.14 4.52
N ASP A 279 -0.68 -16.17 4.41
CA ASP A 279 -0.81 -17.14 3.31
C ASP A 279 -2.00 -18.08 3.60
N MET A 280 -3.11 -17.83 2.92
CA MET A 280 -4.32 -18.65 2.96
C MET A 280 -4.36 -19.66 1.80
N SER A 281 -3.32 -19.70 0.96
CA SER A 281 -3.21 -20.59 -0.20
C SER A 281 -3.17 -22.08 0.22
N ASN A 282 -3.15 -22.96 -0.77
CA ASN A 282 -2.86 -24.38 -0.55
C ASN A 282 -1.38 -24.72 -0.75
N GLY A 283 -0.51 -23.69 -0.80
CA GLY A 283 0.93 -23.84 -0.97
C GLY A 283 1.66 -24.34 0.28
N PRO A 284 2.99 -24.53 0.16
CA PRO A 284 3.82 -25.10 1.24
C PRO A 284 3.98 -24.16 2.45
N HIS A 285 3.62 -22.89 2.30
CA HIS A 285 3.75 -21.88 3.35
C HIS A 285 2.40 -21.47 3.95
N ARG A 286 1.37 -22.27 3.68
CA ARG A 286 0.01 -22.05 4.20
C ARG A 286 0.00 -21.79 5.70
N GLY A 287 -0.66 -20.70 6.13
CA GLY A 287 -0.79 -20.28 7.52
C GLY A 287 0.36 -19.39 8.02
N THR A 288 1.37 -19.16 7.19
CA THR A 288 2.45 -18.21 7.54
C THR A 288 1.93 -16.78 7.50
N LEU A 289 2.26 -16.02 8.55
CA LEU A 289 2.06 -14.57 8.59
C LEU A 289 3.31 -13.88 8.04
N TYR A 290 3.12 -12.84 7.26
CA TYR A 290 4.17 -12.00 6.71
C TYR A 290 3.88 -10.55 7.06
N LEU A 291 4.88 -9.87 7.63
CA LEU A 291 4.84 -8.45 7.96
C LEU A 291 5.93 -7.72 7.18
N ASN A 292 5.53 -6.78 6.34
CA ASN A 292 6.41 -5.95 5.50
C ASN A 292 6.39 -4.50 5.98
N TRP A 293 7.56 -3.85 6.01
CA TRP A 293 7.73 -2.42 6.31
C TRP A 293 9.04 -1.92 5.72
N CYS A 294 9.33 -0.63 5.87
CA CYS A 294 10.67 -0.11 5.65
C CYS A 294 11.16 0.68 6.87
N ASP A 295 12.47 0.68 7.09
CA ASP A 295 13.12 1.45 8.14
C ASP A 295 14.60 1.74 7.83
N GLN A 296 15.24 2.53 8.69
CA GLN A 296 16.59 3.04 8.55
C GLN A 296 17.62 2.33 9.45
N ARG A 297 17.44 1.03 9.74
CA ARG A 297 18.38 0.28 10.59
C ARG A 297 19.79 0.17 10.02
N ASN A 298 19.97 0.36 8.73
CA ASN A 298 21.27 0.36 8.05
C ASN A 298 21.85 1.77 7.85
N GLY A 299 21.19 2.81 8.35
CA GLY A 299 21.61 4.21 8.31
C GLY A 299 20.48 5.14 7.86
N ALA A 300 20.51 6.40 8.29
CA ALA A 300 19.53 7.41 7.92
C ALA A 300 19.52 7.71 6.41
N ASP A 301 20.64 7.45 5.73
CA ASP A 301 20.82 7.55 4.27
C ASP A 301 20.54 6.25 3.51
N ASN A 302 20.05 5.21 4.22
CA ASN A 302 19.94 3.85 3.71
C ASN A 302 18.68 3.16 4.27
N THR A 303 17.53 3.60 3.80
CA THR A 303 16.24 2.96 4.10
C THR A 303 16.11 1.68 3.29
N ASP A 304 15.76 0.57 3.92
CA ASP A 304 15.57 -0.74 3.28
C ASP A 304 14.16 -1.28 3.53
N VAL A 305 13.73 -2.18 2.65
CA VAL A 305 12.47 -2.92 2.77
C VAL A 305 12.70 -4.23 3.52
N TRP A 306 11.89 -4.47 4.53
CA TRP A 306 12.04 -5.59 5.45
C TRP A 306 10.81 -6.51 5.48
N LEU A 307 11.03 -7.75 5.86
CA LEU A 307 10.03 -8.78 6.05
C LEU A 307 10.27 -9.52 7.37
N LEU A 308 9.24 -9.66 8.20
CA LEU A 308 9.16 -10.65 9.26
C LEU A 308 8.18 -11.74 8.87
N LYS A 309 8.38 -12.95 9.38
CA LYS A 309 7.43 -14.05 9.21
C LYS A 309 7.23 -14.84 10.48
N SER A 310 6.00 -15.35 10.65
CA SER A 310 5.63 -16.26 11.71
C SER A 310 4.93 -17.47 11.13
N THR A 311 5.34 -18.68 11.50
CA THR A 311 4.74 -19.94 11.06
C THR A 311 3.87 -20.62 12.13
N ASP A 312 3.71 -19.97 13.27
CA ASP A 312 3.01 -20.50 14.46
C ASP A 312 1.88 -19.58 14.94
N GLY A 313 1.29 -18.80 14.01
CA GLY A 313 0.17 -17.92 14.30
C GLY A 313 0.54 -16.74 15.20
N GLY A 314 1.74 -16.15 15.01
CA GLY A 314 2.22 -14.97 15.71
C GLY A 314 2.76 -15.25 17.10
N ASN A 315 3.03 -16.52 17.47
CA ASN A 315 3.64 -16.84 18.75
C ASN A 315 5.14 -16.49 18.74
N THR A 316 5.83 -16.86 17.66
CA THR A 316 7.22 -16.47 17.39
C THR A 316 7.37 -15.85 16.00
N TRP A 317 8.41 -15.03 15.83
CA TRP A 317 8.71 -14.34 14.58
C TRP A 317 10.18 -14.53 14.21
N SER A 318 10.46 -14.52 12.92
CA SER A 318 11.84 -14.56 12.41
C SER A 318 12.61 -13.29 12.76
N GLU A 319 13.93 -13.31 12.58
CA GLU A 319 14.70 -12.08 12.42
C GLU A 319 14.24 -11.34 11.14
N PRO A 320 14.42 -10.00 11.09
CA PRO A 320 14.13 -9.22 9.89
C PRO A 320 14.94 -9.69 8.67
N ILE A 321 14.23 -9.94 7.57
CA ILE A 321 14.78 -10.37 6.29
C ILE A 321 14.73 -9.18 5.33
N LYS A 322 15.86 -8.80 4.75
CA LYS A 322 15.95 -7.73 3.76
C LYS A 322 15.33 -8.18 2.43
N VAL A 323 14.34 -7.46 1.92
CA VAL A 323 13.66 -7.77 0.66
C VAL A 323 14.46 -7.25 -0.53
N ASN A 324 14.88 -5.99 -0.51
CA ASN A 324 15.73 -5.42 -1.55
C ASN A 324 17.13 -6.02 -1.47
N GLN A 325 17.65 -6.50 -2.60
CA GLN A 325 18.90 -7.27 -2.68
C GLN A 325 20.12 -6.43 -3.08
N ASP A 326 19.94 -5.12 -3.19
CA ASP A 326 21.05 -4.22 -3.50
C ASP A 326 22.07 -4.13 -2.36
N LYS A 327 23.28 -3.64 -2.72
CA LYS A 327 24.40 -3.41 -1.79
C LYS A 327 24.73 -1.92 -1.68
N THR A 328 23.87 -1.06 -2.19
CA THR A 328 24.07 0.38 -2.17
C THR A 328 23.67 0.96 -0.81
N LYS A 329 24.07 2.20 -0.54
CA LYS A 329 23.50 3.02 0.52
C LYS A 329 22.51 3.98 -0.13
N SER A 330 21.33 3.48 -0.44
CA SER A 330 20.28 4.24 -1.11
C SER A 330 18.93 3.88 -0.51
N HIS A 331 17.95 4.75 -0.65
CA HIS A 331 16.63 4.54 -0.07
C HIS A 331 15.78 3.59 -0.94
N GLN A 332 15.16 2.59 -0.30
CA GLN A 332 14.03 1.82 -0.76
C GLN A 332 12.89 2.02 0.26
N PHE A 333 11.76 2.57 -0.15
CA PHE A 333 10.75 3.10 0.76
C PHE A 333 9.32 3.07 0.20
N LEU A 334 8.34 3.37 1.05
CA LEU A 334 6.90 3.28 0.76
C LEU A 334 6.55 1.91 0.17
N THR A 335 6.89 0.85 0.93
CA THR A 335 6.65 -0.53 0.52
C THR A 335 5.22 -0.96 0.82
N THR A 336 4.68 -1.83 -0.03
CA THR A 336 3.47 -2.59 0.26
C THR A 336 3.59 -3.98 -0.34
N MET A 337 2.81 -4.95 0.16
CA MET A 337 2.85 -6.31 -0.34
C MET A 337 1.46 -6.89 -0.59
N SER A 338 1.42 -7.91 -1.45
CA SER A 338 0.27 -8.78 -1.69
C SER A 338 0.72 -10.24 -1.75
N ILE A 339 -0.16 -11.15 -1.38
CA ILE A 339 0.04 -12.60 -1.55
C ILE A 339 -0.96 -13.09 -2.58
N ASP A 340 -0.48 -13.74 -3.63
CA ASP A 340 -1.37 -14.46 -4.53
C ASP A 340 -1.85 -15.75 -3.85
N GLN A 341 -3.09 -15.72 -3.39
CA GLN A 341 -3.68 -16.83 -2.65
C GLN A 341 -3.94 -18.09 -3.50
N SER A 342 -3.70 -18.04 -4.81
CA SER A 342 -3.75 -19.23 -5.67
C SER A 342 -2.50 -20.10 -5.56
N ASN A 343 -1.35 -19.51 -5.20
CA ASN A 343 -0.05 -20.19 -5.20
C ASN A 343 0.85 -19.87 -4.01
N GLY A 344 0.53 -18.86 -3.18
CA GLY A 344 1.31 -18.42 -2.01
C GLY A 344 2.51 -17.54 -2.34
N ASN A 345 2.64 -17.06 -3.59
CA ASN A 345 3.73 -16.15 -3.95
C ASN A 345 3.54 -14.78 -3.31
N LEU A 346 4.64 -14.25 -2.79
CA LEU A 346 4.71 -12.91 -2.22
C LEU A 346 5.09 -11.91 -3.31
N HIS A 347 4.42 -10.78 -3.34
CA HIS A 347 4.69 -9.67 -4.26
C HIS A 347 4.81 -8.37 -3.46
N PHE A 348 5.86 -7.60 -3.75
CA PHE A 348 6.16 -6.33 -3.10
C PHE A 348 6.28 -5.25 -4.16
N VAL A 349 5.88 -4.05 -3.85
CA VAL A 349 6.18 -2.86 -4.64
C VAL A 349 6.75 -1.77 -3.72
N TYR A 350 7.75 -1.04 -4.18
CA TYR A 350 8.38 0.05 -3.45
C TYR A 350 9.12 1.01 -4.38
N TYR A 351 9.37 2.20 -3.90
CA TYR A 351 10.24 3.17 -4.56
C TYR A 351 11.71 2.83 -4.31
N ASP A 352 12.57 3.09 -5.30
CA ASP A 352 13.96 2.68 -5.29
C ASP A 352 14.89 3.71 -5.92
N ARG A 353 15.98 4.03 -5.24
CA ARG A 353 17.00 4.99 -5.68
C ARG A 353 18.38 4.37 -5.93
N ARG A 354 18.54 3.06 -5.89
CA ARG A 354 19.84 2.37 -6.00
C ARG A 354 20.64 2.73 -7.24
N LYS A 355 20.00 3.18 -8.33
CA LYS A 355 20.66 3.55 -9.59
C LYS A 355 21.10 5.02 -9.66
N TYR A 356 20.68 5.84 -8.72
CA TYR A 356 20.79 7.29 -8.80
C TYR A 356 21.59 7.87 -7.64
N LYS A 357 22.25 9.01 -7.90
CA LYS A 357 22.93 9.82 -6.88
C LYS A 357 22.15 11.07 -6.51
N ASP A 358 21.04 11.28 -7.18
CA ASP A 358 20.11 12.38 -6.97
C ASP A 358 18.77 11.87 -6.43
N LYS A 359 17.73 12.71 -6.48
CA LYS A 359 16.37 12.36 -6.03
C LYS A 359 15.57 11.53 -7.05
N SER A 360 16.17 11.13 -8.16
CA SER A 360 15.52 10.27 -9.16
C SER A 360 15.10 8.95 -8.55
N THR A 361 13.88 8.53 -8.83
CA THR A 361 13.22 7.42 -8.15
C THR A 361 12.58 6.49 -9.18
N ASP A 362 12.92 5.21 -9.12
CA ASP A 362 12.27 4.12 -9.85
C ASP A 362 11.19 3.45 -9.00
N VAL A 363 10.40 2.60 -9.63
CA VAL A 363 9.48 1.67 -8.97
C VAL A 363 9.99 0.25 -9.22
N VAL A 364 10.15 -0.51 -8.14
CA VAL A 364 10.60 -1.90 -8.18
C VAL A 364 9.48 -2.82 -7.71
N TRP A 365 9.31 -3.92 -8.44
CA TRP A 365 8.54 -5.08 -8.02
C TRP A 365 9.50 -6.19 -7.58
N ALA A 366 9.29 -6.70 -6.38
CA ALA A 366 9.99 -7.88 -5.90
C ALA A 366 9.01 -9.03 -5.69
N THR A 367 9.48 -10.27 -5.89
CA THR A 367 8.67 -11.47 -5.69
C THR A 367 9.46 -12.57 -5.02
N SER A 368 8.76 -13.39 -4.21
CA SER A 368 9.28 -14.60 -3.59
C SER A 368 8.29 -15.75 -3.76
N SER A 369 8.75 -16.89 -4.24
CA SER A 369 7.96 -18.13 -4.37
C SER A 369 8.36 -19.21 -3.36
N ASP A 370 9.24 -18.89 -2.43
CA ASP A 370 9.80 -19.82 -1.43
C ASP A 370 9.54 -19.40 0.02
N GLY A 371 8.48 -18.61 0.23
CA GLY A 371 8.07 -18.13 1.54
C GLY A 371 9.00 -17.09 2.14
N GLY A 372 9.52 -16.17 1.31
CA GLY A 372 10.36 -15.08 1.74
C GLY A 372 11.79 -15.49 2.11
N LYS A 373 12.33 -16.55 1.52
CA LYS A 373 13.74 -16.93 1.66
C LYS A 373 14.61 -16.24 0.64
N THR A 374 14.14 -16.14 -0.60
CA THR A 374 14.82 -15.45 -1.70
C THR A 374 13.87 -14.52 -2.43
N PHE A 375 14.43 -13.47 -3.05
CA PHE A 375 13.66 -12.46 -3.77
C PHE A 375 14.24 -12.24 -5.16
N LYS A 376 13.34 -12.09 -6.14
CA LYS A 376 13.65 -11.58 -7.47
C LYS A 376 13.12 -10.17 -7.59
N GLU A 377 13.93 -9.24 -8.07
CA GLU A 377 13.59 -7.83 -8.19
C GLU A 377 13.64 -7.39 -9.63
N GLU A 378 12.68 -6.58 -10.04
CA GLU A 378 12.64 -5.98 -11.36
C GLU A 378 12.16 -4.54 -11.30
N THR A 379 12.85 -3.63 -11.97
CA THR A 379 12.38 -2.27 -12.19
C THR A 379 11.19 -2.31 -13.14
N ILE A 380 10.03 -1.85 -12.67
CA ILE A 380 8.80 -1.85 -13.44
C ILE A 380 8.41 -0.46 -13.98
N SER A 381 9.00 0.62 -13.47
CA SER A 381 8.86 1.96 -14.04
C SER A 381 9.59 2.04 -15.39
N GLN A 382 8.91 2.56 -16.43
CA GLN A 382 9.55 2.78 -17.74
C GLN A 382 10.55 3.92 -17.75
N LYS A 383 10.41 4.86 -16.83
CA LYS A 383 11.35 5.96 -16.57
C LYS A 383 11.29 6.35 -15.10
N PRO A 384 12.40 6.86 -14.52
CA PRO A 384 12.37 7.42 -13.19
C PRO A 384 11.58 8.72 -13.16
N PHE A 385 11.21 9.14 -11.96
CA PHE A 385 10.66 10.47 -11.69
C PHE A 385 11.45 11.14 -10.56
N THR A 386 11.37 12.47 -10.48
CA THR A 386 11.97 13.24 -9.39
C THR A 386 10.87 13.89 -8.57
N PRO A 387 10.72 13.54 -7.28
CA PRO A 387 9.71 14.12 -6.41
C PRO A 387 10.06 15.56 -6.02
N ASN A 388 9.06 16.25 -5.46
CA ASN A 388 9.19 17.61 -4.94
C ASN A 388 8.70 17.62 -3.49
N ASP A 389 9.56 18.01 -2.56
CA ASP A 389 9.32 18.08 -1.11
C ASP A 389 8.23 19.08 -0.67
N LYS A 390 7.68 19.87 -1.60
CA LYS A 390 6.52 20.75 -1.36
C LYS A 390 5.19 20.13 -1.77
N VAL A 391 5.21 18.89 -2.26
CA VAL A 391 4.02 18.20 -2.77
C VAL A 391 3.84 16.89 -2.04
N PHE A 392 2.68 16.72 -1.42
CA PHE A 392 2.30 15.48 -0.76
C PHE A 392 2.14 14.35 -1.78
N PHE A 393 2.87 13.26 -1.61
CA PHE A 393 2.91 12.09 -2.49
C PHE A 393 2.02 10.94 -2.01
N GLY A 394 1.46 11.07 -0.81
CA GLY A 394 0.73 10.03 -0.11
C GLY A 394 1.63 9.16 0.77
N ASP A 395 0.98 8.35 1.60
CA ASP A 395 1.63 7.54 2.63
C ASP A 395 1.89 6.10 2.18
N TYR A 396 1.33 5.66 1.06
CA TYR A 396 1.46 4.27 0.59
C TYR A 396 1.31 4.12 -0.92
N LEU A 397 1.84 3.01 -1.42
CA LEU A 397 1.60 2.45 -2.74
C LEU A 397 0.56 1.33 -2.63
N GLY A 398 0.13 0.78 -3.77
CA GLY A 398 -0.78 -0.35 -3.80
C GLY A 398 -0.24 -1.49 -4.67
N ILE A 399 -0.58 -2.73 -4.30
CA ILE A 399 -0.38 -3.91 -5.13
C ILE A 399 -1.47 -4.95 -4.86
N ALA A 400 -2.00 -5.55 -5.91
CA ALA A 400 -2.93 -6.67 -5.81
C ALA A 400 -2.41 -7.84 -6.63
N ALA A 401 -2.58 -9.06 -6.09
CA ALA A 401 -2.19 -10.30 -6.76
C ALA A 401 -3.31 -11.35 -6.61
N VAL A 402 -3.86 -11.82 -7.72
CA VAL A 402 -4.96 -12.81 -7.77
C VAL A 402 -4.80 -13.69 -9.00
N ASN A 403 -4.72 -15.01 -8.79
CA ASN A 403 -4.69 -16.02 -9.88
C ASN A 403 -3.60 -15.75 -10.93
N GLY A 404 -2.39 -15.36 -10.49
CA GLY A 404 -1.25 -15.07 -11.36
C GLY A 404 -1.27 -13.67 -12.00
N HIS A 405 -2.32 -12.88 -11.80
CA HIS A 405 -2.37 -11.49 -12.23
C HIS A 405 -1.87 -10.58 -11.11
N VAL A 406 -0.89 -9.73 -11.41
CA VAL A 406 -0.28 -8.82 -10.43
C VAL A 406 -0.35 -7.38 -10.97
N HIS A 407 -0.97 -6.50 -10.20
CA HIS A 407 -1.13 -5.10 -10.55
C HIS A 407 -0.62 -4.20 -9.42
N PRO A 408 0.60 -3.67 -9.53
CA PRO A 408 1.06 -2.57 -8.70
C PRO A 408 0.42 -1.26 -9.15
N ILE A 409 0.26 -0.31 -8.24
CA ILE A 409 -0.22 1.04 -8.51
C ILE A 409 0.59 2.04 -7.68
N TRP A 410 1.01 3.15 -8.32
CA TRP A 410 1.87 4.13 -7.69
C TRP A 410 1.65 5.55 -8.21
N PRO A 411 1.80 6.58 -7.37
CA PRO A 411 1.94 7.96 -7.80
C PRO A 411 3.29 8.19 -8.49
N ARG A 412 3.30 9.02 -9.50
CA ARG A 412 4.51 9.50 -10.17
C ARG A 412 4.41 10.98 -10.47
N MET A 413 5.51 11.71 -10.28
CA MET A 413 5.57 13.12 -10.65
C MET A 413 6.13 13.28 -12.05
N ASP A 414 5.37 13.92 -12.91
CA ASP A 414 5.78 14.35 -14.24
C ASP A 414 5.53 15.87 -14.37
N GLU A 415 6.58 16.64 -14.63
CA GLU A 415 6.51 18.11 -14.81
C GLU A 415 5.80 18.82 -13.63
N GLY A 416 6.10 18.38 -12.40
CA GLY A 416 5.54 18.95 -11.17
C GLY A 416 4.10 18.54 -10.86
N LYS A 417 3.51 17.61 -11.62
CA LYS A 417 2.17 17.07 -11.39
C LYS A 417 2.25 15.61 -10.99
N ILE A 418 1.49 15.23 -9.96
CA ILE A 418 1.32 13.82 -9.59
C ILE A 418 0.28 13.19 -10.51
N THR A 419 0.62 12.03 -11.03
CA THR A 419 -0.23 11.17 -11.86
C THR A 419 -0.16 9.74 -11.35
N LEU A 420 -1.22 8.99 -11.54
CA LEU A 420 -1.33 7.62 -11.06
C LEU A 420 -0.99 6.63 -12.19
N TRP A 421 -0.18 5.63 -11.88
CA TRP A 421 0.32 4.65 -12.84
C TRP A 421 0.17 3.23 -12.32
N THR A 422 0.02 2.29 -13.24
CA THR A 422 0.06 0.86 -12.98
C THR A 422 0.93 0.15 -14.02
N ALA A 423 1.37 -1.06 -13.70
CA ALA A 423 1.99 -1.97 -14.65
C ALA A 423 1.23 -3.30 -14.69
N ILE A 424 1.18 -3.90 -15.86
CA ILE A 424 0.62 -5.23 -16.04
C ILE A 424 1.75 -6.23 -15.89
N ILE A 425 1.67 -7.05 -14.84
CA ILE A 425 2.64 -8.11 -14.57
C ILE A 425 1.93 -9.45 -14.70
N ASP A 426 2.40 -10.26 -15.64
CA ASP A 426 1.99 -11.65 -15.80
C ASP A 426 3.21 -12.54 -15.54
N PRO A 427 3.36 -13.08 -14.31
CA PRO A 427 4.51 -13.91 -13.97
C PRO A 427 4.64 -15.19 -14.79
N SER A 428 3.56 -15.62 -15.46
CA SER A 428 3.55 -16.84 -16.27
C SER A 428 4.16 -16.66 -17.66
N LYS A 429 4.36 -15.39 -18.09
CA LYS A 429 4.89 -15.04 -19.42
C LYS A 429 6.40 -14.84 -19.48
N LYS A 430 7.13 -15.26 -18.44
CA LYS A 430 8.59 -15.17 -18.35
C LYS A 430 9.27 -16.52 -18.45
#